data_503488dcf42689c310d89d3d0e102963
#
_entry.id   503488dcf42689c310d89d3d0e102963
#
_cell.length_a   1.000
_cell.length_b   1.000
_cell.length_c   1.000
_cell.angle_alpha   90.00
_cell.angle_beta   90.00
_cell.angle_gamma   90.00
#
_symmetry.space_group_name_H-M   'P 1'
#
loop_
_entity.id
_entity.type
_entity.pdbx_description
1 polymer ?
#
loop_
_entity_poly.entity_id
_entity_poly.type
_entity_poly.pdbx_seq_one_letter_code
_entity_poly.pdbx_strand_id
1 'polypeptide(L)'
;LIIALALLTSLVNANARNDPHNAYIIFTPEITAKENTIKIAIKDNIDLAGYPTTAGSLAMVNNIAANDAFIVKQLKNSNYYIQGKTNLSEWANFRSEKSISGWSSYGGQTINTMGDNLNPCGSSSGSAVAVADGIVDISVGTETNGSISCPASVNGIVGFKPTVGLLSRSGIIPISPTQDTAGPMGRSVLSVARALEAMAGKDINDDATYLVPKNFNYDFTSDLAKNGIAGKRLGLLTSGKDDEDADELLKRIASLVNTLDGTVVQIEDNRTYPAAEEYFLLLYEFKESLESYLSNSASELKTIKSLIQFHNENAGLMMPYFQQEIFYKAQATAGKEDEYKKSLEMVSKVKKEFNELLDK
;
A
#
# COMPACT_ATOMS: atom_id res chain seq x y z
N LEU A 1 13.10 27.32 -7.96
CA LEU A 1 11.86 27.98 -8.39
C LEU A 1 10.72 26.96 -8.61
N ILE A 2 11.00 25.84 -9.29
CA ILE A 2 10.02 24.78 -9.57
C ILE A 2 9.51 24.11 -8.28
N ILE A 3 10.40 23.80 -7.33
CA ILE A 3 10.06 23.24 -6.03
C ILE A 3 9.17 24.18 -5.22
N ALA A 4 9.46 25.48 -5.23
CA ALA A 4 8.65 26.49 -4.53
C ALA A 4 7.24 26.62 -5.17
N LEU A 5 7.14 26.49 -6.49
CA LEU A 5 5.86 26.54 -7.21
C LEU A 5 5.01 25.29 -6.96
N ALA A 6 5.64 24.10 -6.89
CA ALA A 6 4.96 22.85 -6.56
C ALA A 6 4.41 22.84 -5.13
N LEU A 7 5.17 23.35 -4.16
CA LEU A 7 4.71 23.51 -2.77
C LEU A 7 3.53 24.49 -2.64
N LEU A 8 3.56 25.60 -3.41
CA LEU A 8 2.48 26.58 -3.41
C LEU A 8 1.18 26.02 -4.03
N THR A 9 1.28 25.23 -5.09
CA THR A 9 0.10 24.64 -5.75
C THR A 9 -0.54 23.53 -4.93
N SER A 10 0.24 22.73 -4.18
CA SER A 10 -0.29 21.70 -3.29
C SER A 10 -1.03 22.29 -2.10
N LEU A 11 -0.47 23.32 -1.46
CA LEU A 11 -1.10 24.03 -0.34
C LEU A 11 -2.39 24.76 -0.72
N VAL A 12 -2.46 25.34 -1.93
CA VAL A 12 -3.67 26.04 -2.41
C VAL A 12 -4.81 25.05 -2.74
N ASN A 13 -4.49 23.86 -3.24
CA ASN A 13 -5.50 22.86 -3.56
C ASN A 13 -6.06 22.13 -2.32
N ALA A 14 -5.24 21.84 -1.31
CA ALA A 14 -5.68 21.17 -0.08
C ALA A 14 -6.65 22.03 0.74
N ASN A 15 -6.37 23.31 0.92
CA ASN A 15 -7.24 24.24 1.67
C ASN A 15 -8.61 24.48 1.02
N ALA A 16 -8.78 24.21 -0.27
CA ALA A 16 -10.04 24.48 -0.99
C ALA A 16 -11.08 23.35 -0.83
N ARG A 17 -10.73 22.16 -0.31
CA ARG A 17 -11.59 20.98 -0.35
C ARG A 17 -11.79 20.24 0.97
N ASN A 18 -11.71 20.91 2.10
CA ASN A 18 -11.98 20.32 3.43
C ASN A 18 -11.22 18.99 3.65
N ASP A 19 -9.89 19.07 3.65
CA ASP A 19 -8.96 17.98 4.00
C ASP A 19 -8.29 18.29 5.35
N PRO A 20 -9.00 18.10 6.48
CA PRO A 20 -8.56 18.59 7.79
C PRO A 20 -7.33 17.87 8.32
N HIS A 21 -7.08 16.64 7.86
CA HIS A 21 -6.00 15.79 8.35
C HIS A 21 -4.90 15.55 7.31
N ASN A 22 -4.86 16.38 6.26
CA ASN A 22 -3.82 16.33 5.22
C ASN A 22 -3.69 14.94 4.57
N ALA A 23 -4.82 14.40 4.15
CA ALA A 23 -4.90 13.09 3.51
C ALA A 23 -4.44 13.10 2.04
N TYR A 24 -4.47 14.26 1.38
CA TYR A 24 -4.15 14.38 -0.05
C TYR A 24 -2.86 15.15 -0.32
N ILE A 25 -2.20 14.78 -1.41
CA ILE A 25 -1.15 15.58 -2.06
C ILE A 25 -1.76 16.37 -3.21
N ILE A 26 -2.62 15.73 -4.02
CA ILE A 26 -3.21 16.33 -5.21
C ILE A 26 -4.69 15.97 -5.28
N PHE A 27 -5.55 16.96 -5.51
CA PHE A 27 -6.92 16.75 -5.93
C PHE A 27 -7.03 16.86 -7.46
N THR A 28 -7.79 15.98 -8.09
CA THR A 28 -8.19 16.15 -9.48
C THR A 28 -9.30 17.19 -9.59
N PRO A 29 -9.48 17.89 -10.74
CA PRO A 29 -10.60 18.79 -10.93
C PRO A 29 -11.93 18.10 -10.67
N GLU A 30 -12.87 18.81 -10.05
CA GLU A 30 -14.23 18.28 -9.95
C GLU A 30 -14.84 18.17 -11.34
N ILE A 31 -15.25 16.96 -11.68
CA ILE A 31 -16.10 16.75 -12.84
C ILE A 31 -17.55 16.70 -12.34
N THR A 32 -18.50 17.12 -13.19
CA THR A 32 -19.89 16.81 -12.97
C THR A 32 -20.02 15.29 -13.07
N ALA A 33 -19.96 14.62 -11.92
CA ALA A 33 -20.00 13.17 -11.86
C ALA A 33 -21.29 12.68 -12.50
N LYS A 34 -21.21 11.65 -13.35
CA LYS A 34 -22.39 10.96 -13.82
C LYS A 34 -23.15 10.46 -12.59
N GLU A 35 -24.46 10.44 -12.68
CA GLU A 35 -25.30 9.88 -11.62
C GLU A 35 -24.79 8.48 -11.23
N ASN A 36 -24.65 8.23 -9.92
CA ASN A 36 -24.10 6.98 -9.35
C ASN A 36 -22.57 6.72 -9.53
N THR A 37 -21.77 7.70 -9.89
CA THR A 37 -20.30 7.54 -9.90
C THR A 37 -19.74 7.51 -8.47
N ILE A 38 -18.93 6.50 -8.15
CA ILE A 38 -18.30 6.35 -6.84
C ILE A 38 -16.96 7.11 -6.83
N LYS A 39 -16.77 7.99 -5.85
CA LYS A 39 -15.50 8.70 -5.65
C LYS A 39 -14.49 7.77 -5.00
N ILE A 40 -13.29 7.70 -5.57
CA ILE A 40 -12.18 6.92 -5.06
C ILE A 40 -10.90 7.75 -5.06
N ALA A 41 -10.06 7.57 -4.05
CA ALA A 41 -8.72 8.16 -4.01
C ALA A 41 -7.65 7.09 -4.23
N ILE A 42 -6.49 7.46 -4.76
CA ILE A 42 -5.38 6.54 -4.97
C ILE A 42 -4.11 7.06 -4.31
N LYS A 43 -3.31 6.17 -3.74
CA LYS A 43 -2.02 6.50 -3.13
C LYS A 43 -1.06 7.12 -4.15
N ASP A 44 -0.24 8.09 -3.74
CA ASP A 44 0.62 8.85 -4.66
C ASP A 44 1.85 8.09 -5.18
N ASN A 45 1.92 6.81 -4.98
CA ASN A 45 2.83 5.91 -5.69
C ASN A 45 2.16 5.14 -6.85
N ILE A 46 0.90 5.44 -7.18
CA ILE A 46 0.11 4.82 -8.26
C ILE A 46 -0.05 5.82 -9.40
N ASP A 47 0.28 5.43 -10.63
CA ASP A 47 0.22 6.28 -11.81
C ASP A 47 -1.21 6.66 -12.17
N LEU A 48 -1.42 7.96 -12.33
CA LEU A 48 -2.60 8.58 -12.90
C LEU A 48 -2.16 9.46 -14.07
N ALA A 49 -2.59 9.13 -15.26
CA ALA A 49 -2.19 9.83 -16.49
C ALA A 49 -2.41 11.37 -16.39
N GLY A 50 -1.37 12.12 -16.70
CA GLY A 50 -1.35 13.58 -16.64
C GLY A 50 -1.06 14.18 -15.26
N TYR A 51 -0.85 13.35 -14.23
CA TYR A 51 -0.52 13.77 -12.86
C TYR A 51 0.84 13.24 -12.43
N PRO A 52 1.55 13.95 -11.53
CA PRO A 52 2.79 13.43 -10.98
C PRO A 52 2.53 12.18 -10.12
N THR A 53 3.47 11.24 -10.17
CA THR A 53 3.54 10.09 -9.27
C THR A 53 4.84 10.22 -8.49
N THR A 54 4.72 10.65 -7.22
CA THR A 54 5.89 11.16 -6.49
C THR A 54 6.38 10.25 -5.38
N ALA A 55 5.61 9.24 -4.97
CA ALA A 55 5.87 8.53 -3.73
C ALA A 55 6.03 9.46 -2.51
N GLY A 56 5.39 10.64 -2.54
CA GLY A 56 5.50 11.69 -1.53
C GLY A 56 6.82 12.48 -1.58
N SER A 57 7.69 12.24 -2.55
CA SER A 57 9.02 12.83 -2.60
C SER A 57 9.12 14.04 -3.53
N LEU A 58 9.71 15.14 -3.05
CA LEU A 58 10.06 16.30 -3.88
C LEU A 58 10.99 15.93 -5.04
N ALA A 59 11.74 14.83 -4.93
CA ALA A 59 12.59 14.32 -6.01
C ALA A 59 11.81 13.88 -7.26
N MET A 60 10.52 13.60 -7.10
CA MET A 60 9.68 13.00 -8.14
C MET A 60 8.54 13.92 -8.62
N VAL A 61 8.53 15.20 -8.24
CA VAL A 61 7.45 16.15 -8.60
C VAL A 61 7.26 16.34 -10.10
N ASN A 62 8.31 16.12 -10.90
CA ASN A 62 8.28 16.22 -12.36
C ASN A 62 7.99 14.86 -13.04
N ASN A 63 7.77 13.80 -12.26
CA ASN A 63 7.45 12.48 -12.80
C ASN A 63 5.97 12.39 -13.18
N ILE A 64 5.59 13.07 -14.26
CA ILE A 64 4.21 13.06 -14.77
C ILE A 64 3.94 11.73 -15.47
N ALA A 65 2.99 10.96 -14.95
CA ALA A 65 2.62 9.69 -15.53
C ALA A 65 2.01 9.87 -16.94
N ALA A 66 2.59 9.19 -17.93
CA ALA A 66 2.08 9.22 -19.30
C ALA A 66 0.82 8.36 -19.48
N ASN A 67 0.68 7.34 -18.65
CA ASN A 67 -0.43 6.39 -18.68
C ASN A 67 -0.97 6.15 -17.28
N ASP A 68 -2.22 5.72 -17.20
CA ASP A 68 -2.79 5.19 -15.96
C ASP A 68 -2.12 3.85 -15.59
N ALA A 69 -1.94 3.58 -14.32
CA ALA A 69 -1.71 2.23 -13.82
C ALA A 69 -2.84 1.28 -14.27
N PHE A 70 -2.55 -0.01 -14.40
CA PHE A 70 -3.57 -0.98 -14.82
C PHE A 70 -4.83 -0.90 -13.95
N ILE A 71 -4.68 -0.92 -12.63
CA ILE A 71 -5.81 -0.84 -11.70
C ILE A 71 -6.61 0.46 -11.82
N VAL A 72 -5.96 1.57 -12.18
CA VAL A 72 -6.62 2.86 -12.42
C VAL A 72 -7.46 2.83 -13.70
N LYS A 73 -6.95 2.19 -14.78
CA LYS A 73 -7.74 1.95 -16.00
C LYS A 73 -8.98 1.13 -15.71
N GLN A 74 -8.83 0.07 -14.92
CA GLN A 74 -9.94 -0.80 -14.54
C GLN A 74 -11.00 -0.05 -13.71
N LEU A 75 -10.59 0.76 -12.74
CA LEU A 75 -11.49 1.61 -11.96
C LEU A 75 -12.26 2.60 -12.83
N LYS A 76 -11.58 3.31 -13.74
CA LYS A 76 -12.23 4.25 -14.67
C LYS A 76 -13.24 3.57 -15.58
N ASN A 77 -12.99 2.31 -15.95
CA ASN A 77 -13.94 1.50 -16.75
C ASN A 77 -15.13 0.99 -15.92
N SER A 78 -15.03 0.99 -14.60
CA SER A 78 -15.99 0.40 -13.65
C SER A 78 -16.79 1.44 -12.84
N ASN A 79 -17.09 2.60 -13.42
CA ASN A 79 -17.88 3.67 -12.79
C ASN A 79 -17.27 4.32 -11.56
N TYR A 80 -15.93 4.28 -11.42
CA TYR A 80 -15.21 5.03 -10.40
C TYR A 80 -14.61 6.32 -10.96
N TYR A 81 -14.64 7.36 -10.13
CA TYR A 81 -13.99 8.63 -10.41
C TYR A 81 -12.81 8.85 -9.46
N ILE A 82 -11.61 9.02 -10.01
CA ILE A 82 -10.42 9.27 -9.21
C ILE A 82 -10.44 10.72 -8.73
N GLN A 83 -10.72 10.93 -7.44
CA GLN A 83 -10.83 12.27 -6.84
C GLN A 83 -9.48 12.93 -6.61
N GLY A 84 -8.41 12.13 -6.47
CA GLY A 84 -7.08 12.65 -6.23
C GLY A 84 -6.08 11.60 -5.81
N LYS A 85 -4.87 12.10 -5.51
CA LYS A 85 -3.73 11.29 -5.05
C LYS A 85 -3.46 11.58 -3.58
N THR A 86 -3.49 10.53 -2.76
CA THR A 86 -3.36 10.63 -1.31
C THR A 86 -1.91 10.64 -0.87
N ASN A 87 -1.65 11.37 0.21
CA ASN A 87 -0.36 11.40 0.89
C ASN A 87 0.00 10.02 1.45
N LEU A 88 1.28 9.82 1.68
CA LEU A 88 1.83 8.57 2.17
C LEU A 88 3.10 8.84 2.98
N SER A 89 3.55 7.86 3.75
CA SER A 89 4.91 7.89 4.25
C SER A 89 5.88 7.86 3.07
N GLU A 90 6.79 8.82 2.98
CA GLU A 90 7.67 9.01 1.82
C GLU A 90 8.38 7.72 1.41
N TRP A 91 8.37 7.40 0.10
CA TRP A 91 8.89 6.16 -0.46
C TRP A 91 8.30 4.90 0.18
N ALA A 92 7.03 4.97 0.60
CA ALA A 92 6.32 3.87 1.26
C ALA A 92 7.04 3.34 2.53
N ASN A 93 7.63 4.23 3.32
CA ASN A 93 8.53 3.96 4.47
C ASN A 93 9.90 3.35 4.09
N PHE A 94 10.22 3.22 2.80
CA PHE A 94 11.43 2.51 2.36
C PHE A 94 12.57 3.44 1.97
N ARG A 95 12.68 4.62 2.62
CA ARG A 95 13.81 5.54 2.54
C ARG A 95 14.74 5.44 3.75
N SER A 96 14.17 5.28 4.94
CA SER A 96 14.88 5.24 6.23
C SER A 96 14.25 4.24 7.18
N GLU A 97 15.05 3.58 7.98
CA GLU A 97 14.58 2.74 9.10
C GLU A 97 13.93 3.57 10.22
N LYS A 98 14.10 4.89 10.17
CA LYS A 98 13.49 5.86 11.09
C LYS A 98 12.40 6.69 10.43
N SER A 99 11.83 6.19 9.32
CA SER A 99 10.74 6.88 8.62
C SER A 99 9.57 7.20 9.55
N ILE A 100 9.02 8.39 9.41
CA ILE A 100 7.83 8.83 10.15
C ILE A 100 6.60 8.47 9.31
N SER A 101 5.70 7.67 9.87
CA SER A 101 4.46 7.29 9.19
C SER A 101 3.59 8.50 8.90
N GLY A 102 3.12 8.58 7.65
CA GLY A 102 2.28 9.68 7.18
C GLY A 102 3.01 10.96 6.79
N TRP A 103 4.33 11.05 7.01
CA TRP A 103 5.10 12.20 6.59
C TRP A 103 5.76 12.00 5.22
N SER A 104 5.69 13.03 4.41
CA SER A 104 6.43 13.10 3.14
C SER A 104 6.96 14.50 2.88
N SER A 105 8.09 14.62 2.17
CA SER A 105 8.71 15.92 1.86
C SER A 105 7.84 16.75 0.91
N TYR A 106 6.98 16.13 0.11
CA TYR A 106 6.08 16.82 -0.80
C TYR A 106 4.71 17.13 -0.18
N GLY A 107 4.13 16.20 0.60
CA GLY A 107 2.78 16.32 1.16
C GLY A 107 2.74 16.78 2.63
N GLY A 108 3.87 16.82 3.35
CA GLY A 108 3.87 17.06 4.80
C GLY A 108 3.33 15.88 5.61
N GLN A 109 2.80 16.13 6.81
CA GLN A 109 2.32 15.11 7.74
C GLN A 109 0.81 14.89 7.60
N THR A 110 0.40 13.66 7.31
CA THR A 110 -0.98 13.18 7.47
C THR A 110 -1.25 12.90 8.94
N ILE A 111 -2.38 13.33 9.46
CA ILE A 111 -2.78 13.22 10.87
C ILE A 111 -3.80 12.08 11.02
N ASN A 112 -3.76 11.37 12.14
CA ASN A 112 -4.74 10.33 12.46
C ASN A 112 -6.09 10.97 12.81
N THR A 113 -7.20 10.46 12.26
CA THR A 113 -8.55 11.01 12.47
C THR A 113 -9.07 10.86 13.90
N MET A 114 -8.46 9.98 14.69
CA MET A 114 -8.85 9.72 16.07
C MET A 114 -8.16 10.64 17.09
N GLY A 115 -7.19 11.46 16.63
CA GLY A 115 -6.49 12.43 17.45
C GLY A 115 -5.11 12.82 16.95
N ASP A 116 -4.76 14.10 17.09
CA ASP A 116 -3.53 14.71 16.55
C ASP A 116 -2.23 14.07 17.09
N ASN A 117 -2.28 13.49 18.26
CA ASN A 117 -1.13 12.83 18.91
C ASN A 117 -1.02 11.33 18.58
N LEU A 118 -1.94 10.80 17.79
CA LEU A 118 -1.93 9.40 17.39
C LEU A 118 -1.20 9.20 16.06
N ASN A 119 -0.45 8.10 15.98
CA ASN A 119 0.22 7.75 14.74
C ASN A 119 -0.81 7.31 13.69
N PRO A 120 -0.84 7.91 12.47
CA PRO A 120 -1.75 7.47 11.41
C PRO A 120 -1.38 6.10 10.82
N CYS A 121 -0.25 5.53 11.24
CA CYS A 121 0.43 4.42 10.59
C CYS A 121 0.70 4.70 9.09
N GLY A 122 1.28 3.76 8.40
CA GLY A 122 1.60 3.91 6.98
C GLY A 122 2.07 2.58 6.38
N SER A 123 2.39 2.66 5.14
CA SER A 123 2.67 3.86 4.32
C SER A 123 1.45 4.47 3.64
N SER A 124 0.29 3.79 3.55
CA SER A 124 -0.94 4.32 2.92
C SER A 124 -1.75 5.21 3.86
N SER A 125 -1.08 6.13 4.57
CA SER A 125 -1.67 6.97 5.63
C SER A 125 -2.81 7.83 5.11
N GLY A 126 -2.57 8.63 4.06
CA GLY A 126 -3.58 9.50 3.47
C GLY A 126 -4.74 8.73 2.85
N SER A 127 -4.48 7.52 2.30
CA SER A 127 -5.55 6.65 1.77
C SER A 127 -6.51 6.22 2.88
N ALA A 128 -5.98 5.84 4.06
CA ALA A 128 -6.81 5.49 5.21
C ALA A 128 -7.58 6.69 5.76
N VAL A 129 -6.89 7.81 5.95
CA VAL A 129 -7.46 9.04 6.52
C VAL A 129 -8.53 9.63 5.61
N ALA A 130 -8.37 9.64 4.28
CA ALA A 130 -9.38 10.12 3.34
C ALA A 130 -10.72 9.36 3.47
N VAL A 131 -10.67 8.05 3.74
CA VAL A 131 -11.86 7.22 3.98
C VAL A 131 -12.43 7.46 5.38
N ALA A 132 -11.58 7.52 6.40
CA ALA A 132 -12.02 7.72 7.78
C ALA A 132 -12.72 9.08 7.96
N ASP A 133 -12.19 10.15 7.34
CA ASP A 133 -12.81 11.49 7.30
C ASP A 133 -14.08 11.55 6.44
N GLY A 134 -14.32 10.57 5.60
CA GLY A 134 -15.47 10.57 4.69
C GLY A 134 -15.32 11.48 3.48
N ILE A 135 -14.09 11.85 3.14
CA ILE A 135 -13.81 12.59 1.90
C ILE A 135 -14.11 11.71 0.69
N VAL A 136 -13.82 10.42 0.80
CA VAL A 136 -14.19 9.38 -0.17
C VAL A 136 -14.75 8.14 0.53
N ASP A 137 -15.54 7.35 -0.18
CA ASP A 137 -16.05 6.07 0.34
C ASP A 137 -14.99 4.97 0.31
N ILE A 138 -14.08 5.05 -0.65
CA ILE A 138 -13.05 4.05 -0.94
C ILE A 138 -11.76 4.76 -1.35
N SER A 139 -10.64 4.16 -0.98
CA SER A 139 -9.31 4.52 -1.49
C SER A 139 -8.52 3.28 -1.88
N VAL A 140 -7.44 3.48 -2.62
CA VAL A 140 -6.47 2.43 -2.95
C VAL A 140 -5.15 2.75 -2.27
N GLY A 141 -4.67 1.81 -1.47
CA GLY A 141 -3.32 1.80 -0.92
C GLY A 141 -2.42 0.79 -1.62
N THR A 142 -1.17 0.70 -1.14
CA THR A 142 -0.23 -0.36 -1.52
C THR A 142 0.40 -0.94 -0.26
N GLU A 143 0.70 -2.21 -0.29
CA GLU A 143 1.35 -2.90 0.82
C GLU A 143 2.43 -3.86 0.32
N THR A 144 3.61 -3.72 0.90
CA THR A 144 4.65 -4.73 0.90
C THR A 144 4.55 -5.49 2.22
N ASN A 145 4.57 -4.76 3.35
CA ASN A 145 4.49 -5.30 4.70
C ASN A 145 3.78 -4.30 5.63
N GLY A 146 2.48 -4.50 5.91
CA GLY A 146 1.69 -3.69 6.84
C GLY A 146 1.09 -2.39 6.27
N SER A 147 1.43 -1.97 5.06
CA SER A 147 1.14 -0.60 4.56
C SER A 147 -0.30 -0.33 4.12
N ILE A 148 -1.20 -1.30 4.14
CA ILE A 148 -2.67 -1.16 4.04
C ILE A 148 -3.31 -1.50 5.38
N SER A 149 -2.92 -2.65 5.93
CA SER A 149 -3.52 -3.23 7.13
C SER A 149 -3.34 -2.34 8.36
N CYS A 150 -2.13 -1.82 8.59
CA CYS A 150 -1.85 -0.96 9.74
C CYS A 150 -2.60 0.39 9.67
N PRO A 151 -2.47 1.22 8.61
CA PRO A 151 -3.21 2.49 8.57
C PRO A 151 -4.73 2.28 8.56
N ALA A 152 -5.26 1.21 7.98
CA ALA A 152 -6.68 0.90 8.06
C ALA A 152 -7.11 0.60 9.50
N SER A 153 -6.34 -0.21 10.21
CA SER A 153 -6.64 -0.59 11.60
C SER A 153 -6.68 0.62 12.52
N VAL A 154 -5.63 1.46 12.51
CA VAL A 154 -5.52 2.59 13.45
C VAL A 154 -6.46 3.76 13.13
N ASN A 155 -7.01 3.83 11.90
CA ASN A 155 -8.01 4.82 11.52
C ASN A 155 -9.44 4.23 11.47
N GLY A 156 -9.66 3.00 11.96
CA GLY A 156 -10.98 2.40 12.15
C GLY A 156 -11.75 2.08 10.87
N ILE A 157 -11.06 1.72 9.80
CA ILE A 157 -11.64 1.34 8.51
C ILE A 157 -11.26 -0.10 8.11
N VAL A 158 -11.87 -0.59 7.05
CA VAL A 158 -11.52 -1.90 6.45
C VAL A 158 -10.41 -1.71 5.43
N GLY A 159 -9.27 -2.37 5.63
CA GLY A 159 -8.19 -2.49 4.66
C GLY A 159 -8.04 -3.94 4.19
N PHE A 160 -7.86 -4.15 2.89
CA PHE A 160 -7.69 -5.48 2.33
C PHE A 160 -6.40 -5.59 1.53
N LYS A 161 -5.49 -6.42 2.01
CA LYS A 161 -4.27 -6.81 1.29
C LYS A 161 -4.52 -8.11 0.53
N PRO A 162 -4.72 -8.07 -0.79
CA PRO A 162 -4.91 -9.28 -1.57
C PRO A 162 -3.61 -10.09 -1.69
N THR A 163 -3.75 -11.33 -2.15
CA THR A 163 -2.61 -12.15 -2.56
C THR A 163 -1.87 -11.47 -3.72
N VAL A 164 -0.54 -11.49 -3.69
CA VAL A 164 0.30 -10.97 -4.77
C VAL A 164 -0.10 -11.57 -6.11
N GLY A 165 -0.31 -10.72 -7.10
CA GLY A 165 -0.76 -11.11 -8.44
C GLY A 165 -2.28 -11.09 -8.64
N LEU A 166 -3.12 -10.96 -7.59
CA LEU A 166 -4.56 -10.75 -7.78
C LEU A 166 -4.85 -9.40 -8.44
N LEU A 167 -4.12 -8.37 -8.04
CA LEU A 167 -4.11 -7.05 -8.66
C LEU A 167 -2.78 -6.80 -9.35
N SER A 168 -2.82 -6.19 -10.54
CA SER A 168 -1.61 -5.78 -11.25
C SER A 168 -0.90 -4.64 -10.53
N ARG A 169 0.44 -4.67 -10.59
CA ARG A 169 1.34 -3.65 -10.05
C ARG A 169 1.92 -2.73 -11.14
N SER A 170 1.48 -2.91 -12.41
CA SER A 170 1.92 -2.06 -13.52
C SER A 170 1.50 -0.61 -13.29
N GLY A 171 2.47 0.31 -13.35
CA GLY A 171 2.27 1.73 -13.07
C GLY A 171 2.20 2.05 -11.57
N ILE A 172 2.83 1.23 -10.73
CA ILE A 172 3.00 1.49 -9.29
C ILE A 172 4.50 1.55 -9.00
N ILE A 173 4.94 2.59 -8.28
CA ILE A 173 6.33 2.67 -7.81
C ILE A 173 6.57 1.50 -6.83
N PRO A 174 7.52 0.61 -7.13
CA PRO A 174 7.70 -0.66 -6.42
C PRO A 174 8.58 -0.52 -5.18
N ILE A 175 8.46 -1.51 -4.28
CA ILE A 175 9.50 -1.91 -3.33
C ILE A 175 10.00 -3.31 -3.71
N SER A 176 9.09 -4.28 -3.81
CA SER A 176 9.45 -5.69 -3.97
C SER A 176 8.43 -6.44 -4.83
N PRO A 177 8.79 -6.92 -6.02
CA PRO A 177 7.90 -7.73 -6.84
C PRO A 177 7.46 -9.03 -6.17
N THR A 178 8.20 -9.52 -5.18
CA THR A 178 7.86 -10.72 -4.39
C THR A 178 6.72 -10.48 -3.40
N GLN A 179 6.58 -9.25 -2.88
CA GLN A 179 5.66 -8.95 -1.77
C GLN A 179 4.64 -7.86 -2.08
N ASP A 180 4.90 -6.95 -3.01
CA ASP A 180 4.04 -5.80 -3.29
C ASP A 180 2.67 -6.20 -3.82
N THR A 181 1.66 -5.49 -3.33
CA THR A 181 0.32 -5.49 -3.90
C THR A 181 -0.35 -4.13 -3.70
N ALA A 182 -1.25 -3.76 -4.60
CA ALA A 182 -2.26 -2.76 -4.29
C ALA A 182 -3.42 -3.40 -3.53
N GLY A 183 -4.23 -2.58 -2.86
CA GLY A 183 -5.46 -3.07 -2.23
C GLY A 183 -6.41 -1.96 -1.83
N PRO A 184 -7.72 -2.25 -1.83
CA PRO A 184 -8.75 -1.30 -1.47
C PRO A 184 -8.85 -1.11 0.04
N MET A 185 -9.21 0.11 0.43
CA MET A 185 -9.50 0.54 1.79
C MET A 185 -10.86 1.24 1.78
N GLY A 186 -11.75 0.90 2.71
CA GLY A 186 -13.12 1.41 2.68
C GLY A 186 -13.82 1.31 4.03
N ARG A 187 -15.04 1.86 4.13
CA ARG A 187 -15.82 1.84 5.38
C ARG A 187 -16.53 0.52 5.63
N SER A 188 -16.64 -0.35 4.62
CA SER A 188 -17.31 -1.63 4.76
C SER A 188 -16.64 -2.71 3.91
N VAL A 189 -16.79 -3.97 4.32
CA VAL A 189 -16.31 -5.12 3.55
C VAL A 189 -16.91 -5.14 2.15
N LEU A 190 -18.20 -4.78 2.01
CA LEU A 190 -18.90 -4.75 0.71
C LEU A 190 -18.26 -3.71 -0.24
N SER A 191 -17.95 -2.49 0.24
CA SER A 191 -17.31 -1.48 -0.59
C SER A 191 -15.90 -1.89 -1.02
N VAL A 192 -15.15 -2.50 -0.12
CA VAL A 192 -13.81 -3.05 -0.38
C VAL A 192 -13.86 -4.18 -1.42
N ALA A 193 -14.81 -5.12 -1.29
CA ALA A 193 -15.00 -6.22 -2.23
C ALA A 193 -15.35 -5.72 -3.64
N ARG A 194 -16.26 -4.75 -3.77
CA ARG A 194 -16.61 -4.11 -5.05
C ARG A 194 -15.42 -3.42 -5.72
N ALA A 195 -14.61 -2.71 -4.95
CA ALA A 195 -13.41 -2.08 -5.48
C ALA A 195 -12.36 -3.12 -5.92
N LEU A 196 -12.25 -4.23 -5.17
CA LEU A 196 -11.37 -5.34 -5.53
C LEU A 196 -11.80 -5.98 -6.86
N GLU A 197 -13.11 -6.25 -7.06
CA GLU A 197 -13.67 -6.73 -8.32
C GLU A 197 -13.34 -5.80 -9.49
N ALA A 198 -13.53 -4.50 -9.27
CA ALA A 198 -13.31 -3.49 -10.29
C ALA A 198 -11.83 -3.38 -10.72
N MET A 199 -10.88 -3.63 -9.80
CA MET A 199 -9.44 -3.53 -10.07
C MET A 199 -8.82 -4.82 -10.59
N ALA A 200 -9.43 -5.98 -10.33
CA ALA A 200 -8.85 -7.28 -10.62
C ALA A 200 -8.81 -7.58 -12.13
N GLY A 201 -7.83 -8.37 -12.53
CA GLY A 201 -7.69 -8.81 -13.91
C GLY A 201 -6.26 -9.17 -14.29
N LYS A 202 -6.11 -9.82 -15.44
CA LYS A 202 -4.80 -10.17 -15.99
C LYS A 202 -4.19 -9.01 -16.75
N ASP A 203 -2.93 -8.75 -16.49
CA ASP A 203 -2.15 -7.69 -17.12
C ASP A 203 -0.90 -8.28 -17.79
N ILE A 204 -0.74 -8.04 -19.09
CA ILE A 204 0.43 -8.50 -19.85
C ILE A 204 1.76 -7.92 -19.35
N ASN A 205 1.71 -6.80 -18.62
CA ASN A 205 2.88 -6.13 -18.08
C ASN A 205 3.19 -6.51 -16.61
N ASP A 206 2.41 -7.42 -16.02
CA ASP A 206 2.68 -7.98 -14.69
C ASP A 206 2.42 -9.49 -14.67
N ASP A 207 3.50 -10.25 -14.84
CA ASP A 207 3.48 -11.72 -14.93
C ASP A 207 2.83 -12.38 -13.69
N ALA A 208 2.91 -11.74 -12.52
CA ALA A 208 2.28 -12.30 -11.31
C ALA A 208 0.76 -12.44 -11.47
N THR A 209 0.11 -11.64 -12.31
CA THR A 209 -1.33 -11.76 -12.56
C THR A 209 -1.70 -13.07 -13.26
N TYR A 210 -0.75 -13.71 -13.93
CA TYR A 210 -0.94 -15.00 -14.58
C TYR A 210 -0.82 -16.20 -13.65
N LEU A 211 -0.36 -15.98 -12.39
CA LEU A 211 -0.38 -17.00 -11.34
C LEU A 211 -1.81 -17.27 -10.84
N VAL A 212 -2.73 -16.31 -11.05
CA VAL A 212 -4.15 -16.51 -10.76
C VAL A 212 -4.71 -17.58 -11.71
N PRO A 213 -5.42 -18.61 -11.22
CA PRO A 213 -5.98 -19.66 -12.05
C PRO A 213 -6.83 -19.12 -13.20
N LYS A 214 -6.82 -19.82 -14.37
CA LYS A 214 -7.58 -19.36 -15.54
C LYS A 214 -9.09 -19.24 -15.29
N ASN A 215 -9.62 -20.12 -14.45
CA ASN A 215 -11.05 -20.21 -14.10
C ASN A 215 -11.36 -19.51 -12.77
N PHE A 216 -10.48 -18.62 -12.30
CA PHE A 216 -10.71 -17.91 -11.05
C PHE A 216 -11.92 -16.98 -11.20
N ASN A 217 -12.84 -17.08 -10.25
CA ASN A 217 -14.01 -16.21 -10.19
C ASN A 217 -13.62 -14.91 -9.48
N TYR A 218 -13.68 -13.78 -10.18
CA TYR A 218 -13.41 -12.45 -9.63
C TYR A 218 -14.63 -11.80 -8.96
N ASP A 219 -15.72 -12.54 -8.77
CA ASP A 219 -16.87 -12.08 -8.00
C ASP A 219 -16.57 -12.26 -6.49
N PHE A 220 -16.34 -11.16 -5.81
CA PHE A 220 -16.04 -11.13 -4.37
C PHE A 220 -17.26 -10.65 -3.55
N THR A 221 -18.38 -10.35 -4.19
CA THR A 221 -19.57 -9.79 -3.53
C THR A 221 -20.73 -10.77 -3.39
N SER A 222 -20.89 -11.72 -4.32
CA SER A 222 -22.02 -12.67 -4.30
C SER A 222 -22.07 -13.55 -3.05
N ASP A 223 -20.91 -13.89 -2.49
CA ASP A 223 -20.78 -14.75 -1.31
C ASP A 223 -20.73 -13.98 0.02
N LEU A 224 -20.90 -12.65 0.01
CA LEU A 224 -20.94 -11.83 1.23
C LEU A 224 -22.29 -12.03 1.93
N ALA A 225 -22.41 -13.10 2.72
CA ALA A 225 -23.60 -13.43 3.48
C ALA A 225 -23.41 -13.18 4.97
N LYS A 226 -24.49 -12.82 5.69
CA LYS A 226 -24.46 -12.60 7.15
C LYS A 226 -24.06 -13.83 7.96
N ASN A 227 -24.28 -15.02 7.43
CA ASN A 227 -23.96 -16.31 8.03
C ASN A 227 -22.78 -17.04 7.36
N GLY A 228 -21.91 -16.29 6.68
CA GLY A 228 -20.75 -16.85 5.96
C GLY A 228 -19.76 -17.63 6.80
N ILE A 229 -19.80 -17.49 8.13
CA ILE A 229 -18.96 -18.20 9.10
C ILE A 229 -19.58 -19.57 9.49
N ALA A 230 -20.90 -19.76 9.34
CA ALA A 230 -21.57 -20.98 9.76
C ALA A 230 -20.96 -22.24 9.10
N GLY A 231 -20.59 -23.21 9.93
CA GLY A 231 -19.94 -24.46 9.51
C GLY A 231 -18.48 -24.32 9.05
N LYS A 232 -17.87 -23.13 9.15
CA LYS A 232 -16.46 -22.91 8.81
C LYS A 232 -15.54 -23.16 9.99
N ARG A 233 -14.34 -23.67 9.70
CA ARG A 233 -13.23 -23.75 10.65
C ARG A 233 -12.32 -22.54 10.46
N LEU A 234 -12.07 -21.79 11.52
CA LEU A 234 -11.18 -20.63 11.49
C LEU A 234 -9.97 -20.90 12.38
N GLY A 235 -8.78 -20.82 11.79
CA GLY A 235 -7.52 -20.91 12.51
C GLY A 235 -7.27 -19.61 13.29
N LEU A 236 -7.06 -19.71 14.59
CA LEU A 236 -6.62 -18.64 15.44
C LEU A 236 -5.13 -18.81 15.70
N LEU A 237 -4.32 -17.94 15.09
CA LEU A 237 -2.87 -17.98 15.23
C LEU A 237 -2.46 -17.28 16.53
N THR A 238 -1.75 -17.99 17.40
CA THR A 238 -1.18 -17.44 18.61
C THR A 238 0.32 -17.29 18.45
N SER A 239 0.85 -16.10 18.73
CA SER A 239 2.28 -15.81 18.56
C SER A 239 3.16 -16.22 19.74
N GLY A 240 2.58 -16.77 20.80
CA GLY A 240 3.30 -17.12 22.03
C GLY A 240 3.91 -15.92 22.78
N LYS A 241 3.51 -14.70 22.44
CA LYS A 241 3.89 -13.48 23.18
C LYS A 241 2.79 -13.13 24.16
N ASP A 242 3.17 -12.84 25.39
CA ASP A 242 2.26 -12.33 26.43
C ASP A 242 1.84 -10.89 26.07
N ASP A 243 0.64 -10.75 25.50
CA ASP A 243 -0.03 -9.49 25.19
C ASP A 243 -1.49 -9.61 25.63
N GLU A 244 -1.79 -9.07 26.81
CA GLU A 244 -3.12 -9.20 27.44
C GLU A 244 -4.24 -8.60 26.58
N ASP A 245 -3.99 -7.47 25.90
CA ASP A 245 -4.97 -6.81 25.01
C ASP A 245 -5.25 -7.65 23.76
N ALA A 246 -4.20 -8.23 23.16
CA ALA A 246 -4.34 -9.15 22.05
C ALA A 246 -5.10 -10.42 22.45
N ASP A 247 -4.80 -10.98 23.62
CA ASP A 247 -5.47 -12.18 24.15
C ASP A 247 -6.95 -11.93 24.41
N GLU A 248 -7.33 -10.77 24.95
CA GLU A 248 -8.75 -10.42 25.16
C GLU A 248 -9.47 -10.28 23.82
N LEU A 249 -8.87 -9.61 22.83
CA LEU A 249 -9.42 -9.48 21.50
C LEU A 249 -9.61 -10.87 20.83
N LEU A 250 -8.63 -11.75 20.92
CA LEU A 250 -8.71 -13.10 20.38
C LEU A 250 -9.81 -13.93 21.04
N LYS A 251 -10.01 -13.82 22.35
CA LYS A 251 -11.14 -14.45 23.08
C LYS A 251 -12.48 -13.92 22.58
N ARG A 252 -12.61 -12.62 22.36
CA ARG A 252 -13.84 -11.99 21.82
C ARG A 252 -14.13 -12.48 20.40
N ILE A 253 -13.11 -12.56 19.53
CA ILE A 253 -13.24 -13.10 18.17
C ILE A 253 -13.68 -14.57 18.22
N ALA A 254 -13.05 -15.41 19.05
CA ALA A 254 -13.41 -16.79 19.20
C ALA A 254 -14.86 -16.98 19.66
N SER A 255 -15.30 -16.18 20.64
CA SER A 255 -16.71 -16.17 21.11
C SER A 255 -17.67 -15.79 20.00
N LEU A 256 -17.36 -14.75 19.20
CA LEU A 256 -18.18 -14.32 18.08
C LEU A 256 -18.29 -15.42 17.01
N VAL A 257 -17.18 -16.04 16.63
CA VAL A 257 -17.17 -17.15 15.66
C VAL A 257 -18.07 -18.29 16.11
N ASN A 258 -17.98 -18.69 17.38
CA ASN A 258 -18.84 -19.75 17.93
C ASN A 258 -20.32 -19.35 17.96
N THR A 259 -20.64 -18.08 18.23
CA THR A 259 -22.02 -17.55 18.21
C THR A 259 -22.61 -17.58 16.79
N LEU A 260 -21.76 -17.52 15.77
CA LEU A 260 -22.13 -17.58 14.36
C LEU A 260 -22.04 -19.01 13.76
N ASP A 261 -22.08 -20.05 14.61
CA ASP A 261 -21.98 -21.47 14.23
C ASP A 261 -20.70 -21.84 13.49
N GLY A 262 -19.61 -21.09 13.68
CA GLY A 262 -18.26 -21.44 13.25
C GLY A 262 -17.51 -22.22 14.31
N THR A 263 -16.34 -22.76 13.94
CA THR A 263 -15.43 -23.45 14.86
C THR A 263 -14.07 -22.79 14.85
N VAL A 264 -13.54 -22.46 16.03
CA VAL A 264 -12.18 -21.94 16.19
C VAL A 264 -11.20 -23.08 16.42
N VAL A 265 -10.12 -23.10 15.66
CA VAL A 265 -8.97 -23.99 15.85
C VAL A 265 -7.77 -23.15 16.25
N GLN A 266 -7.22 -23.37 17.43
CA GLN A 266 -5.97 -22.71 17.83
C GLN A 266 -4.79 -23.31 17.07
N ILE A 267 -3.96 -22.43 16.50
CA ILE A 267 -2.78 -22.80 15.72
C ILE A 267 -1.57 -22.14 16.38
N GLU A 268 -0.63 -22.94 16.84
CA GLU A 268 0.68 -22.47 17.28
C GLU A 268 1.61 -22.28 16.09
N ASP A 269 2.12 -21.06 15.91
CA ASP A 269 3.13 -20.78 14.89
C ASP A 269 4.53 -20.78 15.51
N ASN A 270 5.22 -21.91 15.37
CA ASN A 270 6.58 -22.11 15.87
C ASN A 270 7.66 -21.92 14.76
N ARG A 271 7.29 -21.34 13.61
CA ARG A 271 8.24 -21.11 12.51
C ARG A 271 9.23 -20.01 12.87
N THR A 272 10.47 -20.18 12.43
CA THR A 272 11.48 -19.13 12.50
C THR A 272 11.36 -18.25 11.25
N TYR A 273 11.06 -16.99 11.45
CA TYR A 273 10.95 -16.02 10.36
C TYR A 273 12.34 -15.53 9.92
N PRO A 274 12.70 -15.59 8.62
CA PRO A 274 14.01 -15.22 8.10
C PRO A 274 14.10 -13.70 7.89
N ALA A 275 14.04 -12.92 8.98
CA ALA A 275 13.92 -11.46 8.91
C ALA A 275 15.13 -10.79 8.23
N ALA A 276 16.33 -11.33 8.40
CA ALA A 276 17.55 -10.77 7.79
C ALA A 276 17.55 -11.00 6.26
N GLU A 277 17.16 -12.21 5.85
CA GLU A 277 17.08 -12.60 4.45
C GLU A 277 15.94 -11.87 3.75
N GLU A 278 14.78 -11.71 4.40
CA GLU A 278 13.69 -10.90 3.87
C GLU A 278 14.12 -9.44 3.69
N TYR A 279 14.77 -8.85 4.69
CA TYR A 279 15.24 -7.48 4.58
C TYR A 279 16.24 -7.29 3.44
N PHE A 280 17.19 -8.23 3.27
CA PHE A 280 18.12 -8.21 2.15
C PHE A 280 17.41 -8.35 0.81
N LEU A 281 16.43 -9.27 0.72
CA LEU A 281 15.60 -9.45 -0.47
C LEU A 281 14.87 -8.15 -0.86
N LEU A 282 14.26 -7.48 0.11
CA LEU A 282 13.59 -6.19 -0.12
C LEU A 282 14.56 -5.12 -0.63
N LEU A 283 15.77 -5.03 -0.06
CA LEU A 283 16.78 -4.06 -0.49
C LEU A 283 17.24 -4.30 -1.95
N TYR A 284 17.47 -5.56 -2.30
CA TYR A 284 17.89 -5.96 -3.64
C TYR A 284 16.78 -5.69 -4.65
N GLU A 285 15.57 -6.16 -4.38
CA GLU A 285 14.42 -5.99 -5.26
C GLU A 285 14.02 -4.52 -5.41
N PHE A 286 14.12 -3.72 -4.34
CA PHE A 286 13.86 -2.29 -4.39
C PHE A 286 14.75 -1.58 -5.40
N LYS A 287 16.06 -1.81 -5.35
CA LYS A 287 17.00 -1.18 -6.27
C LYS A 287 16.65 -1.53 -7.72
N GLU A 288 16.53 -2.82 -8.03
CA GLU A 288 16.32 -3.29 -9.40
C GLU A 288 14.95 -2.83 -9.95
N SER A 289 13.90 -2.96 -9.15
CA SER A 289 12.54 -2.62 -9.56
C SER A 289 12.31 -1.11 -9.66
N LEU A 290 12.88 -0.33 -8.72
CA LEU A 290 12.79 1.13 -8.76
C LEU A 290 13.52 1.69 -10.00
N GLU A 291 14.73 1.24 -10.29
CA GLU A 291 15.48 1.68 -11.47
C GLU A 291 14.76 1.27 -12.76
N SER A 292 14.12 0.09 -12.80
CA SER A 292 13.27 -0.32 -13.90
C SER A 292 12.06 0.62 -14.09
N TYR A 293 11.34 0.94 -13.01
CA TYR A 293 10.23 1.92 -13.06
C TYR A 293 10.74 3.29 -13.55
N LEU A 294 11.81 3.81 -12.96
CA LEU A 294 12.36 5.12 -13.28
C LEU A 294 12.82 5.20 -14.75
N SER A 295 13.39 4.13 -15.31
CA SER A 295 13.83 4.10 -16.71
C SER A 295 12.69 4.36 -17.69
N ASN A 296 11.48 3.91 -17.35
CA ASN A 296 10.27 4.02 -18.16
C ASN A 296 9.36 5.21 -17.75
N SER A 297 9.73 5.95 -16.73
CA SER A 297 8.99 7.10 -16.21
C SER A 297 9.45 8.44 -16.80
N ALA A 298 8.73 9.51 -16.54
CA ALA A 298 9.11 10.87 -16.94
C ALA A 298 10.18 11.50 -16.01
N SER A 299 10.55 10.86 -14.91
CA SER A 299 11.58 11.36 -14.00
C SER A 299 12.92 11.52 -14.72
N GLU A 300 13.64 12.62 -14.45
CA GLU A 300 15.02 12.80 -14.89
C GLU A 300 16.00 11.96 -14.05
N LEU A 301 15.61 11.58 -12.83
CA LEU A 301 16.38 10.76 -11.90
C LEU A 301 16.13 9.28 -12.21
N LYS A 302 17.05 8.64 -12.95
CA LYS A 302 16.86 7.27 -13.48
C LYS A 302 17.41 6.16 -12.60
N THR A 303 18.17 6.50 -11.55
CA THR A 303 18.85 5.52 -10.69
C THR A 303 18.71 5.90 -9.23
N ILE A 304 18.80 4.89 -8.35
CA ILE A 304 18.84 5.13 -6.90
C ILE A 304 20.00 6.06 -6.51
N LYS A 305 21.13 5.99 -7.23
CA LYS A 305 22.27 6.90 -7.05
C LYS A 305 21.90 8.35 -7.32
N SER A 306 21.17 8.63 -8.40
CA SER A 306 20.71 9.99 -8.71
C SER A 306 19.70 10.53 -7.70
N LEU A 307 18.83 9.66 -7.16
CA LEU A 307 17.93 10.01 -6.07
C LEU A 307 18.70 10.35 -4.79
N ILE A 308 19.68 9.53 -4.42
CA ILE A 308 20.56 9.78 -3.26
C ILE A 308 21.24 11.15 -3.37
N GLN A 309 21.78 11.47 -4.55
CA GLN A 309 22.43 12.75 -4.82
C GLN A 309 21.45 13.91 -4.65
N PHE A 310 20.27 13.81 -5.27
CA PHE A 310 19.22 14.83 -5.17
C PHE A 310 18.80 15.09 -3.72
N HIS A 311 18.60 14.02 -2.92
CA HIS A 311 18.27 14.13 -1.51
C HIS A 311 19.37 14.86 -0.73
N ASN A 312 20.65 14.54 -0.98
CA ASN A 312 21.78 15.20 -0.33
C ASN A 312 21.88 16.68 -0.67
N GLU A 313 21.69 17.03 -1.95
CA GLU A 313 21.73 18.42 -2.42
C GLU A 313 20.57 19.26 -1.87
N ASN A 314 19.45 18.62 -1.49
CA ASN A 314 18.25 19.25 -0.97
C ASN A 314 17.94 18.82 0.48
N ALA A 315 18.96 18.45 1.26
CA ALA A 315 18.80 17.80 2.57
C ALA A 315 17.89 18.56 3.55
N GLY A 316 17.95 19.90 3.55
CA GLY A 316 17.12 20.72 4.42
C GLY A 316 15.62 20.60 4.17
N LEU A 317 15.20 20.30 2.94
CA LEU A 317 13.79 20.07 2.56
C LEU A 317 13.41 18.59 2.60
N MET A 318 14.34 17.73 2.15
CA MET A 318 14.08 16.31 1.97
C MET A 318 14.26 15.48 3.23
N MET A 319 15.17 15.89 4.12
CA MET A 319 15.61 15.10 5.26
C MET A 319 15.58 15.86 6.60
N PRO A 320 14.51 16.64 6.90
CA PRO A 320 14.47 17.42 8.15
C PRO A 320 14.33 16.53 9.40
N TYR A 321 13.82 15.31 9.27
CA TYR A 321 13.50 14.42 10.39
C TYR A 321 14.29 13.12 10.37
N PHE A 322 14.58 12.55 9.19
CA PHE A 322 15.27 11.28 9.01
C PHE A 322 16.07 11.27 7.71
N GLN A 323 17.03 10.38 7.63
CA GLN A 323 17.97 10.29 6.51
C GLN A 323 17.46 9.29 5.42
N GLN A 324 18.39 8.71 4.64
CA GLN A 324 18.12 7.83 3.51
C GLN A 324 18.98 6.55 3.52
N GLU A 325 19.22 6.00 4.69
CA GLU A 325 20.12 4.86 4.87
C GLU A 325 19.68 3.60 4.12
N ILE A 326 18.37 3.42 3.92
CA ILE A 326 17.85 2.29 3.11
C ILE A 326 18.28 2.44 1.65
N PHE A 327 18.30 3.65 1.08
CA PHE A 327 18.76 3.87 -0.29
C PHE A 327 20.24 3.51 -0.45
N TYR A 328 21.09 3.86 0.51
CA TYR A 328 22.50 3.45 0.51
C TYR A 328 22.64 1.92 0.63
N LYS A 329 21.87 1.28 1.51
CA LYS A 329 21.87 -0.18 1.67
C LYS A 329 21.39 -0.88 0.39
N ALA A 330 20.32 -0.39 -0.23
CA ALA A 330 19.81 -0.92 -1.50
C ALA A 330 20.85 -0.74 -2.62
N GLN A 331 21.51 0.42 -2.72
CA GLN A 331 22.59 0.61 -3.70
C GLN A 331 23.75 -0.39 -3.49
N ALA A 332 24.04 -0.75 -2.24
CA ALA A 332 25.12 -1.68 -1.89
C ALA A 332 24.80 -3.17 -2.20
N THR A 333 23.58 -3.48 -2.68
CA THR A 333 23.22 -4.86 -3.11
C THR A 333 23.66 -5.18 -4.54
N ALA A 334 24.17 -4.20 -5.29
CA ALA A 334 24.65 -4.41 -6.64
C ALA A 334 25.73 -5.51 -6.70
N GLY A 335 25.56 -6.48 -7.61
CA GLY A 335 26.46 -7.63 -7.77
C GLY A 335 26.31 -8.73 -6.72
N LYS A 336 25.20 -8.75 -5.96
CA LYS A 336 24.94 -9.74 -4.92
C LYS A 336 23.80 -10.72 -5.30
N GLU A 337 23.74 -11.13 -6.56
CA GLU A 337 22.70 -12.00 -7.10
C GLU A 337 22.61 -13.36 -6.40
N ASP A 338 23.76 -13.90 -5.94
CA ASP A 338 23.79 -15.20 -5.25
C ASP A 338 23.22 -15.10 -3.83
N GLU A 339 23.47 -13.98 -3.12
CA GLU A 339 22.86 -13.70 -1.82
C GLU A 339 21.34 -13.50 -1.96
N TYR A 340 20.91 -12.79 -3.01
CA TYR A 340 19.49 -12.61 -3.35
C TYR A 340 18.79 -13.95 -3.57
N LYS A 341 19.36 -14.87 -4.38
CA LYS A 341 18.77 -16.18 -4.63
C LYS A 341 18.59 -16.98 -3.35
N LYS A 342 19.59 -17.00 -2.48
CA LYS A 342 19.50 -17.67 -1.17
C LYS A 342 18.41 -17.08 -0.29
N SER A 343 18.33 -15.76 -0.23
CA SER A 343 17.29 -15.05 0.53
C SER A 343 15.89 -15.37 0.01
N LEU A 344 15.70 -15.39 -1.32
CA LEU A 344 14.45 -15.74 -1.97
C LEU A 344 14.03 -17.19 -1.68
N GLU A 345 14.97 -18.14 -1.69
CA GLU A 345 14.71 -19.54 -1.33
C GLU A 345 14.24 -19.67 0.11
N MET A 346 14.88 -18.96 1.06
CA MET A 346 14.52 -19.01 2.48
C MET A 346 13.13 -18.41 2.73
N VAL A 347 12.83 -17.25 2.16
CA VAL A 347 11.51 -16.61 2.26
C VAL A 347 10.41 -17.49 1.62
N SER A 348 10.69 -18.06 0.45
CA SER A 348 9.76 -18.97 -0.24
C SER A 348 9.48 -20.24 0.55
N LYS A 349 10.47 -20.78 1.25
CA LYS A 349 10.33 -21.94 2.13
C LYS A 349 9.35 -21.67 3.27
N VAL A 350 9.50 -20.53 3.97
CA VAL A 350 8.61 -20.15 5.08
C VAL A 350 7.17 -19.92 4.59
N LYS A 351 7.00 -19.33 3.40
CA LYS A 351 5.68 -19.18 2.77
C LYS A 351 5.02 -20.56 2.52
N LYS A 352 5.79 -21.54 2.03
CA LYS A 352 5.29 -22.90 1.84
C LYS A 352 4.90 -23.56 3.16
N GLU A 353 5.75 -23.46 4.16
CA GLU A 353 5.49 -24.00 5.51
C GLU A 353 4.21 -23.38 6.12
N PHE A 354 3.92 -22.10 5.85
CA PHE A 354 2.68 -21.47 6.29
C PHE A 354 1.45 -22.07 5.61
N ASN A 355 1.51 -22.28 4.30
CA ASN A 355 0.40 -22.91 3.59
C ASN A 355 0.14 -24.33 4.12
N GLU A 356 1.20 -25.12 4.36
CA GLU A 356 1.08 -26.46 4.97
C GLU A 356 0.49 -26.42 6.40
N LEU A 357 0.69 -25.32 7.14
CA LEU A 357 0.07 -25.12 8.45
C LEU A 357 -1.44 -24.87 8.35
N LEU A 358 -1.89 -24.17 7.30
CA LEU A 358 -3.30 -23.87 7.05
C LEU A 358 -4.09 -25.08 6.53
N ASP A 359 -3.41 -26.07 5.97
CA ASP A 359 -4.03 -27.31 5.45
C ASP A 359 -4.39 -28.31 6.56
N LYS A 360 -3.92 -28.10 7.79
CA LYS A 360 -4.20 -28.91 8.99
C LYS A 360 -5.49 -28.48 9.68
#